data_4f00ea53b059d209bb2e5b670e6a8b3f
#
_entry.id   4f00ea53b059d209bb2e5b670e6a8b3f
#
_cell.length_a   1.000
_cell.length_b   1.000
_cell.length_c   1.000
_cell.angle_alpha   90.00
_cell.angle_beta   90.00
_cell.angle_gamma   90.00
#
_symmetry.space_group_name_H-M   'P 1'
#
loop_
_entity.id
_entity.type
_entity.pdbx_description
1 polymer ?
#
loop_
_entity_poly.entity_id
_entity_poly.type
_entity_poly.pdbx_seq_one_letter_code
_entity_poly.pdbx_strand_id
1 'polypeptide(L)'
;MKALQLMVIVGLLASAACNKPKEAPAADAHSGMPMDSGEMRGMSGMGKAGMMPMMQAHTDSMLRMKPEQMSGMMASHERMMSQMMDQMGSQMRQMKMSESKEWTALTDSVKQDLAELPTLKGQALSARMRVHAGRVQRLIAAHEGMMKGMR
;
A
#
# COMPACT_ATOMS: atom_id res chain seq x y z
N MET A 1 45.58 -2.96 -27.48
CA MET A 1 46.24 -4.26 -27.71
C MET A 1 45.78 -5.21 -26.62
N LYS A 2 45.27 -6.40 -27.05
CA LYS A 2 45.00 -7.63 -26.28
C LYS A 2 43.77 -7.57 -25.37
N ALA A 3 42.85 -8.50 -25.38
CA ALA A 3 42.42 -9.66 -26.19
C ALA A 3 41.11 -10.07 -25.56
N LEU A 4 40.11 -10.17 -26.32
CA LEU A 4 39.21 -11.26 -26.69
C LEU A 4 39.36 -12.52 -25.81
N GLN A 5 38.33 -12.84 -25.01
CA GLN A 5 38.03 -14.23 -24.69
C GLN A 5 36.51 -14.45 -24.68
N LEU A 6 36.06 -15.02 -25.79
CA LEU A 6 34.82 -15.76 -25.96
C LEU A 6 34.91 -17.06 -25.12
N MET A 7 33.91 -17.36 -24.29
CA MET A 7 33.65 -18.72 -23.88
C MET A 7 32.14 -19.02 -24.03
N VAL A 8 31.91 -19.75 -25.11
CA VAL A 8 30.67 -20.47 -25.38
C VAL A 8 30.70 -21.74 -24.55
N ILE A 9 29.69 -22.01 -23.75
CA ILE A 9 29.36 -23.34 -23.24
C ILE A 9 27.91 -23.63 -23.58
N VAL A 10 27.79 -24.58 -24.52
CA VAL A 10 26.59 -25.31 -24.91
C VAL A 10 26.49 -26.57 -24.04
N GLY A 11 25.31 -26.93 -23.66
CA GLY A 11 25.02 -28.26 -23.11
C GLY A 11 23.96 -28.17 -22.00
N LEU A 12 22.94 -28.89 -21.91
CA LEU A 12 22.31 -30.07 -22.53
C LEU A 12 20.90 -30.14 -21.93
N LEU A 13 19.94 -30.53 -22.73
CA LEU A 13 18.58 -30.93 -22.38
C LEU A 13 18.57 -32.15 -21.42
N ALA A 14 17.72 -32.11 -20.41
CA ALA A 14 17.18 -33.35 -19.84
C ALA A 14 15.72 -33.12 -19.44
N SER A 15 14.86 -33.75 -20.22
CA SER A 15 13.46 -34.05 -19.94
C SER A 15 13.38 -35.12 -18.83
N ALA A 16 12.43 -35.03 -17.92
CA ALA A 16 11.71 -36.17 -17.36
C ALA A 16 10.69 -35.71 -16.32
N ALA A 17 9.47 -36.03 -16.65
CA ALA A 17 8.57 -36.96 -15.98
C ALA A 17 7.69 -36.36 -14.89
N CYS A 18 6.41 -36.35 -15.24
CA CYS A 18 5.26 -36.31 -14.34
C CYS A 18 5.44 -37.29 -13.15
N ASN A 19 5.27 -36.76 -11.94
CA ASN A 19 4.81 -37.56 -10.84
C ASN A 19 3.84 -36.77 -9.97
N LYS A 20 2.58 -37.19 -10.00
CA LYS A 20 1.54 -36.81 -9.05
C LYS A 20 1.78 -37.62 -7.75
N PRO A 21 1.90 -37.01 -6.61
CA PRO A 21 1.55 -37.67 -5.36
C PRO A 21 0.27 -37.04 -4.80
N LYS A 22 -0.76 -37.83 -4.80
CA LYS A 22 -1.66 -38.32 -3.75
C LYS A 22 -1.85 -37.37 -2.55
N GLU A 23 -3.10 -36.99 -2.38
CA GLU A 23 -3.68 -36.34 -1.22
C GLU A 23 -3.23 -36.95 0.09
N ALA A 24 -2.92 -36.12 1.06
CA ALA A 24 -2.98 -36.41 2.49
C ALA A 24 -3.48 -35.14 3.24
N PRO A 25 -4.18 -35.31 4.38
CA PRO A 25 -5.27 -34.41 4.78
C PRO A 25 -4.84 -33.18 5.58
N ALA A 26 -5.76 -32.24 5.59
CA ALA A 26 -5.89 -31.03 6.36
C ALA A 26 -5.07 -30.93 7.65
N ALA A 27 -4.27 -29.87 7.72
CA ALA A 27 -3.90 -29.19 8.94
C ALA A 27 -4.16 -27.70 8.71
N ASP A 28 -4.89 -27.10 9.62
CA ASP A 28 -5.36 -25.73 9.64
C ASP A 28 -4.29 -24.72 9.29
N ALA A 29 -4.31 -24.24 8.06
CA ALA A 29 -3.64 -23.03 7.66
C ALA A 29 -4.69 -21.93 7.69
N HIS A 30 -4.59 -21.02 8.62
CA HIS A 30 -5.19 -19.69 8.47
C HIS A 30 -4.60 -19.09 7.18
N SER A 31 -5.23 -19.46 6.09
CA SER A 31 -5.00 -18.90 4.77
C SER A 31 -5.27 -17.41 4.87
N GLY A 32 -4.23 -16.63 4.65
CA GLY A 32 -4.39 -15.21 4.35
C GLY A 32 -5.48 -15.08 3.31
N MET A 33 -6.57 -14.41 3.67
CA MET A 33 -7.67 -14.13 2.76
C MET A 33 -7.07 -13.43 1.54
N PRO A 34 -7.25 -13.97 0.32
CA PRO A 34 -7.02 -13.17 -0.86
C PRO A 34 -8.02 -12.01 -0.77
N MET A 35 -7.52 -10.78 -0.65
CA MET A 35 -8.35 -9.60 -0.86
C MET A 35 -8.82 -9.65 -2.31
N ASP A 36 -9.97 -10.25 -2.51
CA ASP A 36 -10.66 -10.32 -3.78
C ASP A 36 -11.01 -8.88 -4.20
N SER A 37 -10.80 -8.58 -5.48
CA SER A 37 -11.15 -7.31 -6.12
C SER A 37 -12.63 -6.91 -5.94
N GLY A 38 -13.44 -7.79 -5.35
CA GLY A 38 -14.85 -7.56 -5.00
C GLY A 38 -15.04 -6.64 -3.79
N GLU A 39 -14.12 -6.60 -2.84
CA GLU A 39 -14.27 -5.76 -1.64
C GLU A 39 -14.16 -4.26 -1.92
N MET A 40 -13.49 -3.87 -3.01
CA MET A 40 -13.46 -2.46 -3.42
C MET A 40 -14.80 -1.90 -3.89
N ARG A 41 -15.75 -2.74 -4.29
CA ARG A 41 -17.11 -2.30 -4.65
C ARG A 41 -17.93 -1.87 -3.43
N GLY A 42 -17.63 -2.37 -2.24
CA GLY A 42 -18.26 -1.99 -0.98
C GLY A 42 -17.86 -0.62 -0.45
N MET A 43 -16.72 -0.07 -0.87
CA MET A 43 -16.22 1.21 -0.35
C MET A 43 -17.02 2.43 -0.82
N SER A 44 -17.71 2.35 -1.96
CA SER A 44 -18.57 3.44 -2.45
C SER A 44 -19.80 3.71 -1.56
N GLY A 45 -20.17 2.77 -0.70
CA GLY A 45 -21.32 2.88 0.21
C GLY A 45 -20.97 3.13 1.67
N MET A 46 -19.69 3.07 2.05
CA MET A 46 -19.28 3.40 3.41
C MET A 46 -19.34 4.90 3.64
N GLY A 47 -20.26 5.32 4.49
CA GLY A 47 -20.39 6.71 4.91
C GLY A 47 -19.07 7.27 5.45
N LYS A 48 -18.95 8.59 5.40
CA LYS A 48 -17.76 9.39 5.78
C LYS A 48 -17.07 8.98 7.09
N ALA A 49 -17.82 8.37 8.02
CA ALA A 49 -17.31 7.93 9.33
C ALA A 49 -16.49 6.62 9.30
N GLY A 50 -16.61 5.80 8.24
CA GLY A 50 -15.94 4.49 8.18
C GLY A 50 -14.57 4.50 7.51
N MET A 51 -14.29 5.47 6.65
CA MET A 51 -13.06 5.47 5.84
C MET A 51 -11.79 5.74 6.64
N MET A 52 -11.82 6.69 7.57
CA MET A 52 -10.65 7.04 8.39
C MET A 52 -10.18 5.88 9.28
N PRO A 53 -11.06 5.23 10.07
CA PRO A 53 -10.67 4.06 10.85
C PRO A 53 -10.17 2.89 9.97
N MET A 54 -10.79 2.68 8.80
CA MET A 54 -10.32 1.64 7.87
C MET A 54 -8.92 1.92 7.36
N MET A 55 -8.62 3.17 7.01
CA MET A 55 -7.29 3.56 6.56
C MET A 55 -6.23 3.39 7.66
N GLN A 56 -6.55 3.75 8.89
CA GLN A 56 -5.66 3.52 10.04
C GLN A 56 -5.40 2.01 10.22
N ALA A 57 -6.45 1.19 10.24
CA ALA A 57 -6.32 -0.26 10.36
C ALA A 57 -5.51 -0.89 9.21
N HIS A 58 -5.72 -0.42 7.97
CA HIS A 58 -4.94 -0.85 6.81
C HIS A 58 -3.46 -0.50 6.97
N THR A 59 -3.15 0.74 7.33
CA THR A 59 -1.77 1.21 7.54
C THR A 59 -1.09 0.43 8.67
N ASP A 60 -1.79 0.20 9.79
CA ASP A 60 -1.29 -0.59 10.91
C ASP A 60 -1.05 -2.06 10.51
N SER A 61 -1.91 -2.62 9.66
CA SER A 61 -1.73 -3.97 9.12
C SER A 61 -0.46 -4.04 8.28
N MET A 62 -0.24 -3.07 7.39
CA MET A 62 0.96 -3.01 6.57
C MET A 62 2.24 -2.90 7.39
N LEU A 63 2.24 -2.16 8.50
CA LEU A 63 3.39 -2.04 9.38
C LEU A 63 3.79 -3.36 10.08
N ARG A 64 2.87 -4.32 10.17
CA ARG A 64 3.11 -5.66 10.75
C ARG A 64 3.54 -6.69 9.71
N MET A 65 3.42 -6.38 8.42
CA MET A 65 3.77 -7.30 7.34
C MET A 65 5.27 -7.42 7.15
N LYS A 66 5.70 -8.56 6.63
CA LYS A 66 7.05 -8.71 6.11
C LYS A 66 7.23 -7.86 4.84
N PRO A 67 8.44 -7.34 4.57
CA PRO A 67 8.69 -6.47 3.41
C PRO A 67 8.22 -7.06 2.07
N GLU A 68 8.36 -8.38 1.91
CA GLU A 68 7.98 -9.09 0.68
C GLU A 68 6.47 -9.07 0.46
N GLN A 69 5.69 -9.27 1.53
CA GLN A 69 4.23 -9.19 1.51
C GLN A 69 3.76 -7.75 1.29
N MET A 70 4.40 -6.80 1.96
CA MET A 70 4.14 -5.37 1.83
C MET A 70 4.35 -4.91 0.38
N SER A 71 5.44 -5.35 -0.27
CA SER A 71 5.73 -5.02 -1.67
C SER A 71 4.60 -5.44 -2.62
N GLY A 72 3.99 -6.61 -2.39
CA GLY A 72 2.85 -7.08 -3.20
C GLY A 72 1.58 -6.25 -3.04
N MET A 73 1.46 -5.50 -1.94
CA MET A 73 0.27 -4.68 -1.64
C MET A 73 0.42 -3.20 -2.00
N MET A 74 1.60 -2.76 -2.47
CA MET A 74 1.87 -1.34 -2.72
C MET A 74 0.88 -0.71 -3.71
N ALA A 75 0.56 -1.37 -4.82
CA ALA A 75 -0.36 -0.83 -5.82
C ALA A 75 -1.80 -0.64 -5.25
N SER A 76 -2.23 -1.54 -4.38
CA SER A 76 -3.52 -1.43 -3.70
C SER A 76 -3.50 -0.30 -2.66
N HIS A 77 -2.42 -0.21 -1.89
CA HIS A 77 -2.21 0.85 -0.91
C HIS A 77 -2.20 2.25 -1.56
N GLU A 78 -1.45 2.43 -2.64
CA GLU A 78 -1.39 3.68 -3.40
C GLU A 78 -2.78 4.13 -3.87
N ARG A 79 -3.55 3.20 -4.45
CA ARG A 79 -4.91 3.49 -4.93
C ARG A 79 -5.83 3.90 -3.80
N MET A 80 -5.79 3.19 -2.67
CA MET A 80 -6.60 3.50 -1.49
C MET A 80 -6.23 4.86 -0.89
N MET A 81 -4.95 5.17 -0.79
CA MET A 81 -4.44 6.45 -0.30
C MET A 81 -4.86 7.61 -1.20
N SER A 82 -4.75 7.44 -2.53
CA SER A 82 -5.19 8.45 -3.50
C SER A 82 -6.68 8.74 -3.36
N GLN A 83 -7.51 7.71 -3.27
CA GLN A 83 -8.96 7.88 -3.07
C GLN A 83 -9.29 8.61 -1.77
N MET A 84 -8.59 8.30 -0.68
CA MET A 84 -8.76 8.98 0.60
C MET A 84 -8.41 10.47 0.49
N MET A 85 -7.27 10.80 -0.11
CA MET A 85 -6.84 12.21 -0.28
C MET A 85 -7.83 12.99 -1.16
N ASP A 86 -8.31 12.39 -2.25
CA ASP A 86 -9.31 13.00 -3.13
C ASP A 86 -10.61 13.27 -2.40
N GLN A 87 -11.06 12.33 -1.57
CA GLN A 87 -12.27 12.50 -0.78
C GLN A 87 -12.12 13.60 0.27
N MET A 88 -11.01 13.63 1.01
CA MET A 88 -10.73 14.70 1.98
C MET A 88 -10.67 16.07 1.29
N GLY A 89 -9.96 16.19 0.18
CA GLY A 89 -9.89 17.42 -0.60
C GLY A 89 -11.26 17.85 -1.14
N SER A 90 -12.08 16.90 -1.60
CA SER A 90 -13.45 17.17 -2.04
C SER A 90 -14.34 17.69 -0.91
N GLN A 91 -14.23 17.12 0.29
CA GLN A 91 -14.98 17.58 1.47
C GLN A 91 -14.58 19.02 1.84
N MET A 92 -13.28 19.34 1.84
CA MET A 92 -12.80 20.68 2.12
C MET A 92 -13.35 21.70 1.12
N ARG A 93 -13.31 21.37 -0.19
CA ARG A 93 -13.89 22.25 -1.24
C ARG A 93 -15.40 22.45 -1.09
N GLN A 94 -16.16 21.39 -0.77
CA GLN A 94 -17.61 21.47 -0.54
C GLN A 94 -17.95 22.41 0.63
N MET A 95 -17.09 22.45 1.64
CA MET A 95 -17.26 23.33 2.81
C MET A 95 -16.60 24.69 2.63
N LYS A 96 -16.09 25.00 1.42
CA LYS A 96 -15.40 26.25 1.10
C LYS A 96 -14.23 26.56 2.04
N MET A 97 -13.55 25.51 2.52
CA MET A 97 -12.38 25.64 3.38
C MET A 97 -11.16 25.93 2.52
N SER A 98 -10.35 26.90 2.95
CA SER A 98 -9.02 27.12 2.37
C SER A 98 -8.05 26.05 2.87
N GLU A 99 -7.21 25.55 1.97
CA GLU A 99 -6.15 24.63 2.32
C GLU A 99 -5.11 25.35 3.19
N SER A 100 -4.83 24.82 4.37
CA SER A 100 -3.76 25.34 5.21
C SER A 100 -2.39 24.93 4.63
N LYS A 101 -1.35 25.73 4.94
CA LYS A 101 0.02 25.39 4.55
C LYS A 101 0.45 24.01 5.07
N GLU A 102 0.01 23.65 6.27
CA GLU A 102 0.27 22.34 6.88
C GLU A 102 -0.40 21.21 6.10
N TRP A 103 -1.67 21.40 5.71
CA TRP A 103 -2.40 20.44 4.89
C TRP A 103 -1.69 20.19 3.55
N THR A 104 -1.32 21.24 2.84
CA THR A 104 -0.63 21.16 1.56
C THR A 104 0.71 20.41 1.72
N ALA A 105 1.52 20.80 2.71
CA ALA A 105 2.82 20.15 2.95
C ALA A 105 2.70 18.65 3.31
N LEU A 106 1.68 18.27 4.10
CA LEU A 106 1.41 16.87 4.43
C LEU A 106 0.94 16.08 3.21
N THR A 107 0.01 16.64 2.43
CA THR A 107 -0.49 16.02 1.19
C THR A 107 0.63 15.78 0.20
N ASP A 108 1.50 16.76 -0.03
CA ASP A 108 2.66 16.63 -0.93
C ASP A 108 3.65 15.57 -0.43
N SER A 109 3.90 15.55 0.89
CA SER A 109 4.78 14.55 1.50
C SER A 109 4.22 13.13 1.37
N VAL A 110 2.91 12.95 1.52
CA VAL A 110 2.25 11.64 1.34
C VAL A 110 2.31 11.22 -0.13
N LYS A 111 2.05 12.11 -1.09
CA LYS A 111 2.18 11.83 -2.53
C LYS A 111 3.60 11.43 -2.91
N GLN A 112 4.61 12.12 -2.37
CA GLN A 112 6.01 11.77 -2.60
C GLN A 112 6.33 10.37 -2.05
N ASP A 113 5.85 10.05 -0.85
CA ASP A 113 6.03 8.70 -0.28
C ASP A 113 5.40 7.63 -1.18
N LEU A 114 4.17 7.86 -1.68
CA LEU A 114 3.48 6.90 -2.56
C LEU A 114 4.24 6.66 -3.87
N ALA A 115 4.89 7.67 -4.42
CA ALA A 115 5.72 7.52 -5.60
C ALA A 115 7.03 6.73 -5.31
N GLU A 116 7.56 6.86 -4.10
CA GLU A 116 8.85 6.25 -3.72
C GLU A 116 8.70 4.82 -3.18
N LEU A 117 7.66 4.54 -2.38
CA LEU A 117 7.44 3.26 -1.72
C LEU A 117 7.50 2.04 -2.66
N PRO A 118 6.91 2.05 -3.87
CA PRO A 118 6.97 0.90 -4.78
C PRO A 118 8.38 0.57 -5.29
N THR A 119 9.31 1.52 -5.23
CA THR A 119 10.70 1.34 -5.68
C THR A 119 11.58 0.70 -4.62
N LEU A 120 11.14 0.70 -3.36
CA LEU A 120 11.90 0.22 -2.20
C LEU A 120 11.64 -1.27 -1.94
N LYS A 121 12.63 -1.92 -1.31
CA LYS A 121 12.57 -3.34 -0.93
C LYS A 121 13.18 -3.57 0.45
N GLY A 122 12.85 -4.70 1.06
CA GLY A 122 13.43 -5.14 2.32
C GLY A 122 13.28 -4.11 3.44
N GLN A 123 14.34 -3.91 4.20
CA GLN A 123 14.35 -2.99 5.34
C GLN A 123 14.09 -1.52 4.94
N ALA A 124 14.52 -1.09 3.75
CA ALA A 124 14.30 0.27 3.27
C ALA A 124 12.80 0.54 3.08
N LEU A 125 12.05 -0.41 2.50
CA LEU A 125 10.60 -0.34 2.39
C LEU A 125 9.93 -0.25 3.77
N SER A 126 10.30 -1.12 4.71
CA SER A 126 9.74 -1.11 6.07
C SER A 126 10.05 0.19 6.81
N ALA A 127 11.25 0.74 6.67
CA ALA A 127 11.63 2.01 7.29
C ALA A 127 10.82 3.18 6.70
N ARG A 128 10.71 3.25 5.37
CA ARG A 128 9.94 4.30 4.70
C ARG A 128 8.45 4.20 5.01
N MET A 129 7.90 2.99 5.07
CA MET A 129 6.49 2.76 5.42
C MET A 129 6.14 3.29 6.81
N ARG A 130 7.03 3.17 7.81
CA ARG A 130 6.82 3.77 9.13
C ARG A 130 6.73 5.30 9.07
N VAL A 131 7.60 5.93 8.30
CA VAL A 131 7.56 7.40 8.10
C VAL A 131 6.27 7.81 7.40
N HIS A 132 5.89 7.08 6.35
CA HIS A 132 4.64 7.28 5.61
C HIS A 132 3.42 7.15 6.54
N ALA A 133 3.33 6.09 7.32
CA ALA A 133 2.25 5.88 8.28
C ALA A 133 2.08 7.08 9.24
N GLY A 134 3.18 7.60 9.77
CA GLY A 134 3.15 8.78 10.64
C GLY A 134 2.69 10.05 9.92
N ARG A 135 2.98 10.20 8.63
CA ARG A 135 2.47 11.32 7.82
C ARG A 135 0.98 11.19 7.54
N VAL A 136 0.52 9.98 7.22
CA VAL A 136 -0.90 9.69 7.02
C VAL A 136 -1.71 9.99 8.28
N GLN A 137 -1.24 9.55 9.45
CA GLN A 137 -1.92 9.85 10.72
C GLN A 137 -2.03 11.36 10.97
N ARG A 138 -0.96 12.11 10.69
CA ARG A 138 -0.99 13.59 10.81
C ARG A 138 -1.93 14.23 9.79
N LEU A 139 -1.98 13.73 8.56
CA LEU A 139 -2.90 14.21 7.53
C LEU A 139 -4.37 14.01 7.96
N ILE A 140 -4.70 12.85 8.50
CA ILE A 140 -6.02 12.54 9.04
C ILE A 140 -6.36 13.49 10.20
N ALA A 141 -5.44 13.67 11.15
CA ALA A 141 -5.64 14.55 12.30
C ALA A 141 -5.82 16.03 11.88
N ALA A 142 -5.06 16.49 10.90
CA ALA A 142 -5.20 17.84 10.35
C ALA A 142 -6.59 18.05 9.70
N HIS A 143 -7.04 17.07 8.90
CA HIS A 143 -8.39 17.09 8.33
C HIS A 143 -9.49 17.13 9.40
N GLU A 144 -9.39 16.26 10.42
CA GLU A 144 -10.36 16.25 11.52
C GLU A 144 -10.36 17.56 12.32
N GLY A 145 -9.17 18.15 12.55
CA GLY A 145 -9.03 19.43 13.23
C GLY A 145 -9.74 20.55 12.48
N MET A 146 -9.54 20.61 11.17
CA MET A 146 -10.22 21.58 10.31
C MET A 146 -11.75 21.39 10.34
N MET A 147 -12.23 20.14 10.32
CA MET A 147 -13.66 19.81 10.37
C MET A 147 -14.29 20.17 11.72
N LYS A 148 -13.56 20.05 12.84
CA LYS A 148 -14.05 20.40 14.19
C LYS A 148 -14.11 21.91 14.41
N GLY A 149 -13.18 22.66 13.85
CA GLY A 149 -13.14 24.12 13.96
C GLY A 149 -14.32 24.86 13.33
N MET A 150 -15.18 24.15 12.58
CA MET A 150 -16.37 24.68 11.93
C MET A 150 -17.68 24.47 12.69
N ARG A 151 -17.64 23.80 13.84
CA ARG A 151 -18.82 23.61 14.72
C ARG A 151 -18.84 24.62 15.83
#